data_7ed51546d800d22803be2aa0a3b96006
#
_entry.id   7ed51546d800d22803be2aa0a3b96006
#
_cell.length_a   1.000
_cell.length_b   1.000
_cell.length_c   1.000
_cell.angle_alpha   90.00
_cell.angle_beta   90.00
_cell.angle_gamma   90.00
#
_symmetry.space_group_name_H-M   'P 1'
#
loop_
_entity.id
_entity.type
_entity.pdbx_description
1 polymer ?
#
loop_
_entity_poly.entity_id
_entity_poly.type
_entity_poly.pdbx_seq_one_letter_code
_entity_poly.pdbx_strand_id
1 'polypeptide(L)'
;MSTTPAPVLSESAPLDLRFSASELDTVSETLTSFIEDTVDDANAEGATLGLSGGIDSTTTAYLAVEALGTDGLHGLVMPSEVNDPDNMSDAERVAEELGIEYDVIEIQPIAEQVFEAVPTATEDRMAMGNVYVRTRAVLNYFVANANDRVVLGTGNRAEAMTGYFTKYGDQAVDCNPIGGLYKQQVRQLADSLGVPADLVAQTPTAGMWDGQTDEEELGIDYDTVDAILALH
;
A
#
# COMPACT_ATOMS: atom_id res chain seq x y z
N MET A 1 -50.14 19.25 18.04
CA MET A 1 -49.30 18.20 17.52
C MET A 1 -47.88 18.53 17.95
N SER A 2 -47.36 17.82 18.95
CA SER A 2 -46.03 18.03 19.50
C SER A 2 -45.05 17.27 18.63
N THR A 3 -44.21 17.96 17.86
CA THR A 3 -43.11 17.35 17.13
C THR A 3 -41.96 17.19 18.10
N THR A 4 -41.74 15.96 18.57
CA THR A 4 -40.49 15.60 19.27
C THR A 4 -39.35 15.78 18.28
N PRO A 5 -38.32 16.61 18.57
CA PRO A 5 -37.15 16.68 17.70
C PRO A 5 -36.46 15.34 17.65
N ALA A 6 -36.03 14.94 16.46
CA ALA A 6 -35.18 13.75 16.29
C ALA A 6 -33.94 13.85 17.19
N PRO A 7 -33.48 12.74 17.78
CA PRO A 7 -32.27 12.77 18.58
C PRO A 7 -31.11 13.26 17.71
N VAL A 8 -30.49 14.35 18.13
CA VAL A 8 -29.18 14.78 17.59
C VAL A 8 -28.20 13.69 17.99
N LEU A 9 -27.74 12.93 17.04
CA LEU A 9 -26.59 12.03 17.26
C LEU A 9 -25.46 12.92 17.77
N SER A 10 -25.02 12.70 19.00
CA SER A 10 -23.84 13.36 19.52
C SER A 10 -22.69 12.93 18.58
N GLU A 11 -21.86 13.88 18.15
CA GLU A 11 -20.60 13.59 17.49
C GLU A 11 -19.76 12.73 18.46
N SER A 12 -19.92 11.42 18.40
CA SER A 12 -19.02 10.50 19.06
C SER A 12 -17.73 10.48 18.24
N ALA A 13 -16.59 10.60 18.89
CA ALA A 13 -15.30 10.39 18.22
C ALA A 13 -15.32 9.03 17.51
N PRO A 14 -14.62 8.90 16.36
CA PRO A 14 -14.44 7.63 15.70
C PRO A 14 -13.96 6.55 16.66
N LEU A 15 -14.29 5.29 16.39
CA LEU A 15 -13.85 4.16 17.20
C LEU A 15 -12.31 4.07 17.14
N ASP A 16 -11.67 4.05 18.30
CA ASP A 16 -10.22 3.84 18.39
C ASP A 16 -9.92 2.34 18.22
N LEU A 17 -9.29 1.99 17.10
CA LEU A 17 -8.93 0.61 16.75
C LEU A 17 -7.45 0.30 16.99
N ARG A 18 -6.70 1.23 17.59
CA ARG A 18 -5.28 1.04 17.86
C ARG A 18 -5.08 -0.06 18.88
N PHE A 19 -3.98 -0.78 18.70
CA PHE A 19 -3.52 -1.82 19.61
C PHE A 19 -2.95 -1.22 20.90
N SER A 20 -3.06 -1.95 21.99
CA SER A 20 -2.18 -1.72 23.16
C SER A 20 -0.73 -2.05 22.79
N ALA A 21 0.24 -1.57 23.57
CA ALA A 21 1.67 -1.84 23.30
C ALA A 21 1.96 -3.34 23.16
N SER A 22 1.42 -4.17 24.06
CA SER A 22 1.65 -5.63 24.01
C SER A 22 0.96 -6.32 22.82
N GLU A 23 -0.18 -5.82 22.35
CA GLU A 23 -0.83 -6.32 21.14
C GLU A 23 -0.03 -5.92 19.91
N LEU A 24 0.51 -4.71 19.88
CA LEU A 24 1.31 -4.21 18.77
C LEU A 24 2.59 -5.04 18.59
N ASP A 25 3.29 -5.35 19.67
CA ASP A 25 4.46 -6.24 19.66
C ASP A 25 4.08 -7.62 19.07
N THR A 26 2.98 -8.21 19.55
CA THR A 26 2.49 -9.50 19.06
C THR A 26 2.09 -9.45 17.57
N VAL A 27 1.47 -8.36 17.13
CA VAL A 27 1.10 -8.16 15.73
C VAL A 27 2.35 -8.05 14.86
N SER A 28 3.35 -7.24 15.26
CA SER A 28 4.62 -7.12 14.53
C SER A 28 5.29 -8.49 14.37
N GLU A 29 5.47 -9.24 15.47
CA GLU A 29 6.04 -10.60 15.43
C GLU A 29 5.25 -11.54 14.52
N THR A 30 3.90 -11.48 14.56
CA THR A 30 3.05 -12.32 13.72
C THR A 30 3.20 -12.00 12.24
N LEU A 31 3.28 -10.72 11.87
CA LEU A 31 3.41 -10.30 10.48
C LEU A 31 4.82 -10.60 9.94
N THR A 32 5.85 -10.45 10.77
CA THR A 32 7.23 -10.82 10.43
C THR A 32 7.32 -12.33 10.16
N SER A 33 6.81 -13.17 11.08
CA SER A 33 6.76 -14.62 10.88
C SER A 33 5.92 -15.02 9.66
N PHE A 34 4.81 -14.32 9.38
CA PHE A 34 4.01 -14.58 8.19
C PHE A 34 4.78 -14.33 6.88
N ILE A 35 5.64 -13.30 6.84
CA ILE A 35 6.49 -13.03 5.68
C ILE A 35 7.55 -14.14 5.54
N GLU A 36 8.24 -14.52 6.63
CA GLU A 36 9.20 -15.60 6.65
C GLU A 36 8.58 -16.91 6.14
N ASP A 37 7.46 -17.33 6.73
CA ASP A 37 6.74 -18.55 6.35
C ASP A 37 6.31 -18.53 4.87
N THR A 38 5.87 -17.36 4.36
CA THR A 38 5.46 -17.21 2.96
C THR A 38 6.61 -17.45 1.99
N VAL A 39 7.80 -16.91 2.29
CA VAL A 39 9.01 -17.09 1.48
C VAL A 39 9.50 -18.54 1.55
N ASP A 40 9.53 -19.11 2.76
CA ASP A 40 9.97 -20.48 3.01
C ASP A 40 9.03 -21.51 2.34
N ASP A 41 7.72 -21.35 2.46
CA ASP A 41 6.71 -22.23 1.85
C ASP A 41 6.75 -22.18 0.31
N ALA A 42 7.08 -21.01 -0.25
CA ALA A 42 7.32 -20.85 -1.68
C ALA A 42 8.68 -21.42 -2.12
N ASN A 43 9.57 -21.74 -1.18
CA ASN A 43 10.96 -22.12 -1.43
C ASN A 43 11.69 -21.06 -2.30
N ALA A 44 11.41 -19.78 -1.99
CA ALA A 44 11.93 -18.61 -2.68
C ALA A 44 13.19 -18.06 -2.00
N GLU A 45 14.01 -17.30 -2.76
CA GLU A 45 15.24 -16.69 -2.26
C GLU A 45 14.99 -15.37 -1.48
N GLY A 46 13.73 -14.91 -1.43
CA GLY A 46 13.33 -13.67 -0.77
C GLY A 46 12.06 -13.07 -1.35
N ALA A 47 11.90 -11.75 -1.23
CA ALA A 47 10.72 -11.04 -1.68
C ALA A 47 11.04 -9.84 -2.60
N THR A 48 10.10 -9.50 -3.47
CA THR A 48 10.08 -8.27 -4.27
C THR A 48 8.90 -7.41 -3.82
N LEU A 49 9.10 -6.10 -3.72
CA LEU A 49 8.08 -5.15 -3.27
C LEU A 49 8.10 -3.89 -4.13
N GLY A 50 6.94 -3.47 -4.63
CA GLY A 50 6.75 -2.15 -5.23
C GLY A 50 6.74 -1.05 -4.16
N LEU A 51 7.70 -0.14 -4.20
CA LEU A 51 7.80 1.00 -3.30
C LEU A 51 7.16 2.23 -3.95
N SER A 52 6.18 2.82 -3.28
CA SER A 52 5.46 4.01 -3.74
C SER A 52 5.82 5.28 -2.97
N GLY A 53 6.57 5.16 -1.87
CA GLY A 53 6.81 6.23 -0.91
C GLY A 53 5.65 6.45 0.07
N GLY A 54 4.50 5.81 -0.14
CA GLY A 54 3.36 5.87 0.79
C GLY A 54 3.55 4.97 2.02
N ILE A 55 2.79 5.25 3.08
CA ILE A 55 2.89 4.57 4.37
C ILE A 55 2.74 3.04 4.29
N ASP A 56 1.82 2.52 3.45
CA ASP A 56 1.55 1.09 3.36
C ASP A 56 2.74 0.32 2.78
N SER A 57 3.31 0.81 1.67
CA SER A 57 4.50 0.21 1.05
C SER A 57 5.73 0.33 1.96
N THR A 58 5.87 1.46 2.64
CA THR A 58 6.95 1.68 3.59
C THR A 58 6.84 0.75 4.79
N THR A 59 5.66 0.62 5.41
CA THR A 59 5.43 -0.29 6.54
C THR A 59 5.72 -1.74 6.15
N THR A 60 5.26 -2.15 4.96
CA THR A 60 5.53 -3.51 4.45
C THR A 60 7.02 -3.74 4.21
N ALA A 61 7.76 -2.73 3.71
CA ALA A 61 9.21 -2.82 3.52
C ALA A 61 9.96 -3.00 4.85
N TYR A 62 9.60 -2.22 5.89
CA TYR A 62 10.20 -2.36 7.22
C TYR A 62 9.96 -3.75 7.82
N LEU A 63 8.72 -4.26 7.75
CA LEU A 63 8.40 -5.64 8.18
C LEU A 63 9.19 -6.69 7.39
N ALA A 64 9.31 -6.52 6.07
CA ALA A 64 10.03 -7.46 5.23
C ALA A 64 11.53 -7.48 5.51
N VAL A 65 12.14 -6.32 5.82
CA VAL A 65 13.55 -6.25 6.24
C VAL A 65 13.75 -6.87 7.63
N GLU A 66 12.80 -6.69 8.55
CA GLU A 66 12.84 -7.35 9.86
C GLU A 66 12.76 -8.87 9.72
N ALA A 67 11.92 -9.37 8.81
CA ALA A 67 11.73 -10.80 8.54
C ALA A 67 12.92 -11.42 7.79
N LEU A 68 13.34 -10.82 6.69
CA LEU A 68 14.20 -11.46 5.70
C LEU A 68 15.64 -10.90 5.67
N GLY A 69 15.89 -9.81 6.41
CA GLY A 69 17.11 -9.03 6.28
C GLY A 69 17.14 -8.19 4.99
N THR A 70 18.14 -7.34 4.87
CA THR A 70 18.29 -6.41 3.73
C THR A 70 18.48 -7.13 2.40
N ASP A 71 19.23 -8.24 2.38
CA ASP A 71 19.49 -9.03 1.18
C ASP A 71 18.25 -9.82 0.73
N GLY A 72 17.30 -10.06 1.66
CA GLY A 72 16.07 -10.80 1.40
C GLY A 72 14.97 -9.99 0.71
N LEU A 73 15.08 -8.65 0.68
CA LEU A 73 14.09 -7.77 0.04
C LEU A 73 14.69 -7.02 -1.14
N HIS A 74 14.00 -7.02 -2.28
CA HIS A 74 14.32 -6.21 -3.45
C HIS A 74 13.19 -5.22 -3.74
N GLY A 75 13.52 -3.92 -3.75
CA GLY A 75 12.56 -2.83 -3.97
C GLY A 75 12.42 -2.47 -5.45
N LEU A 76 11.20 -2.15 -5.89
CA LEU A 76 10.96 -1.57 -7.22
C LEU A 76 10.31 -0.20 -7.08
N VAL A 77 11.02 0.83 -7.46
CA VAL A 77 10.50 2.21 -7.58
C VAL A 77 10.08 2.40 -9.04
N MET A 78 8.78 2.60 -9.27
CA MET A 78 8.20 2.59 -10.62
C MET A 78 7.46 3.90 -10.93
N PRO A 79 8.19 5.00 -11.17
CA PRO A 79 7.61 6.31 -11.45
C PRO A 79 6.87 6.35 -12.79
N SER A 80 5.91 7.26 -12.89
CA SER A 80 5.23 7.69 -14.10
C SER A 80 5.00 9.19 -14.03
N GLU A 81 4.65 9.84 -15.14
CA GLU A 81 4.41 11.30 -15.19
C GLU A 81 3.29 11.78 -14.26
N VAL A 82 2.38 10.89 -13.87
CA VAL A 82 1.26 11.23 -12.98
C VAL A 82 1.59 11.12 -11.49
N ASN A 83 2.77 10.58 -11.15
CA ASN A 83 3.19 10.47 -9.76
C ASN A 83 3.77 11.78 -9.26
N ASP A 84 3.53 12.06 -7.98
CA ASP A 84 4.19 13.17 -7.30
C ASP A 84 5.71 12.89 -7.21
N PRO A 85 6.58 13.79 -7.68
CA PRO A 85 8.04 13.64 -7.57
C PRO A 85 8.51 13.45 -6.13
N ASP A 86 7.85 14.07 -5.15
CA ASP A 86 8.20 13.92 -3.74
C ASP A 86 7.95 12.49 -3.25
N ASN A 87 6.85 11.85 -3.65
CA ASN A 87 6.58 10.44 -3.31
C ASN A 87 7.62 9.48 -3.92
N MET A 88 8.11 9.77 -5.11
CA MET A 88 9.15 8.94 -5.72
C MET A 88 10.49 9.12 -5.01
N SER A 89 10.84 10.35 -4.63
CA SER A 89 11.99 10.64 -3.77
C SER A 89 11.88 9.95 -2.41
N ASP A 90 10.68 9.88 -1.83
CA ASP A 90 10.43 9.16 -0.59
C ASP A 90 10.59 7.64 -0.74
N ALA A 91 10.18 7.06 -1.86
CA ALA A 91 10.38 5.64 -2.15
C ALA A 91 11.87 5.26 -2.21
N GLU A 92 12.68 6.07 -2.90
CA GLU A 92 14.14 5.87 -2.97
C GLU A 92 14.78 6.09 -1.59
N ARG A 93 14.38 7.14 -0.86
CA ARG A 93 14.83 7.40 0.51
C ARG A 93 14.56 6.21 1.44
N VAL A 94 13.38 5.60 1.38
CA VAL A 94 13.04 4.41 2.18
C VAL A 94 13.97 3.25 1.84
N ALA A 95 14.20 2.99 0.56
CA ALA A 95 15.10 1.91 0.13
C ALA A 95 16.54 2.14 0.62
N GLU A 96 17.05 3.38 0.53
CA GLU A 96 18.37 3.77 1.00
C GLU A 96 18.49 3.67 2.55
N GLU A 97 17.49 4.16 3.30
CA GLU A 97 17.46 4.07 4.76
C GLU A 97 17.42 2.64 5.27
N LEU A 98 16.68 1.76 4.60
CA LEU A 98 16.63 0.33 4.89
C LEU A 98 17.88 -0.42 4.44
N GLY A 99 18.66 0.16 3.51
CA GLY A 99 19.86 -0.47 2.96
C GLY A 99 19.56 -1.67 2.06
N ILE A 100 18.40 -1.69 1.40
CA ILE A 100 17.99 -2.74 0.47
C ILE A 100 18.46 -2.44 -0.96
N GLU A 101 18.63 -3.48 -1.77
CA GLU A 101 18.77 -3.30 -3.22
C GLU A 101 17.44 -2.87 -3.84
N TYR A 102 17.49 -1.93 -4.80
CA TYR A 102 16.31 -1.50 -5.53
C TYR A 102 16.61 -1.08 -6.96
N ASP A 103 15.61 -1.21 -7.82
CA ASP A 103 15.63 -0.71 -9.19
C ASP A 103 14.62 0.45 -9.36
N VAL A 104 15.02 1.45 -10.14
CA VAL A 104 14.13 2.52 -10.61
C VAL A 104 13.72 2.21 -12.04
N ILE A 105 12.44 1.95 -12.27
CA ILE A 105 11.90 1.56 -13.57
C ILE A 105 10.81 2.54 -14.00
N GLU A 106 11.13 3.43 -14.94
CA GLU A 106 10.16 4.38 -15.49
C GLU A 106 9.10 3.65 -16.30
N ILE A 107 7.83 3.69 -15.85
CA ILE A 107 6.74 2.92 -16.47
C ILE A 107 5.97 3.70 -17.54
N GLN A 108 6.18 5.01 -17.64
CA GLN A 108 5.50 5.86 -18.61
C GLN A 108 5.63 5.33 -20.05
N PRO A 109 6.84 5.00 -20.57
CA PRO A 109 6.98 4.50 -21.94
C PRO A 109 6.23 3.18 -22.20
N ILE A 110 6.10 2.34 -21.16
CA ILE A 110 5.37 1.06 -21.25
C ILE A 110 3.86 1.32 -21.35
N ALA A 111 3.34 2.19 -20.49
CA ALA A 111 1.92 2.57 -20.51
C ALA A 111 1.52 3.24 -21.84
N GLU A 112 2.37 4.10 -22.39
CA GLU A 112 2.15 4.76 -23.67
C GLU A 112 1.96 3.77 -24.82
N GLN A 113 2.74 2.69 -24.86
CA GLN A 113 2.58 1.63 -25.86
C GLN A 113 1.20 0.94 -25.76
N VAL A 114 0.65 0.80 -24.53
CA VAL A 114 -0.71 0.28 -24.34
C VAL A 114 -1.75 1.30 -24.82
N PHE A 115 -1.54 2.59 -24.52
CA PHE A 115 -2.44 3.67 -24.98
C PHE A 115 -2.45 3.79 -26.50
N GLU A 116 -1.30 3.72 -27.15
CA GLU A 116 -1.17 3.73 -28.61
C GLU A 116 -1.87 2.52 -29.26
N ALA A 117 -1.84 1.36 -28.60
CA ALA A 117 -2.49 0.16 -29.11
C ALA A 117 -4.03 0.24 -29.10
N VAL A 118 -4.62 1.00 -28.15
CA VAL A 118 -6.07 1.14 -27.97
C VAL A 118 -6.45 2.62 -27.73
N PRO A 119 -6.31 3.50 -28.73
CA PRO A 119 -6.50 4.95 -28.54
C PRO A 119 -7.88 5.35 -28.04
N THR A 120 -8.92 4.58 -28.37
CA THR A 120 -10.30 4.86 -27.94
C THR A 120 -10.53 4.70 -26.44
N ALA A 121 -9.65 3.99 -25.73
CA ALA A 121 -9.73 3.81 -24.28
C ALA A 121 -9.08 4.96 -23.49
N THR A 122 -8.32 5.84 -24.14
CA THR A 122 -7.64 6.97 -23.49
C THR A 122 -8.55 8.14 -23.12
N GLU A 123 -9.82 8.09 -23.52
CA GLU A 123 -10.83 9.05 -23.08
C GLU A 123 -11.28 8.80 -21.62
N ASP A 124 -11.01 7.61 -21.09
CA ASP A 124 -11.36 7.22 -19.72
C ASP A 124 -10.11 7.27 -18.81
N ARG A 125 -10.05 8.29 -17.94
CA ARG A 125 -8.96 8.50 -17.00
C ARG A 125 -8.75 7.32 -16.03
N MET A 126 -9.84 6.68 -15.57
CA MET A 126 -9.75 5.52 -14.70
C MET A 126 -9.14 4.31 -15.43
N ALA A 127 -9.53 4.11 -16.70
CA ALA A 127 -8.94 3.05 -17.52
C ALA A 127 -7.43 3.26 -17.71
N MET A 128 -6.99 4.51 -17.94
CA MET A 128 -5.57 4.86 -18.04
C MET A 128 -4.83 4.63 -16.71
N GLY A 129 -5.38 5.11 -15.59
CA GLY A 129 -4.83 4.88 -14.26
C GLY A 129 -4.63 3.39 -13.97
N ASN A 130 -5.62 2.58 -14.29
CA ASN A 130 -5.56 1.12 -14.15
C ASN A 130 -4.47 0.46 -15.02
N VAL A 131 -4.06 1.06 -16.14
CA VAL A 131 -2.93 0.57 -16.94
C VAL A 131 -1.62 0.75 -16.16
N TYR A 132 -1.39 1.92 -15.55
CA TYR A 132 -0.20 2.14 -14.74
C TYR A 132 -0.09 1.13 -13.59
N VAL A 133 -1.19 0.91 -12.86
CA VAL A 133 -1.20 -0.02 -11.72
C VAL A 133 -0.91 -1.46 -12.19
N ARG A 134 -1.53 -1.91 -13.28
CA ARG A 134 -1.28 -3.25 -13.84
C ARG A 134 0.11 -3.40 -14.45
N THR A 135 0.68 -2.34 -15.00
CA THR A 135 2.07 -2.35 -15.47
C THR A 135 3.04 -2.60 -14.32
N ARG A 136 2.81 -1.98 -13.15
CA ARG A 136 3.59 -2.26 -11.94
C ARG A 136 3.48 -3.71 -11.50
N ALA A 137 2.28 -4.29 -11.52
CA ALA A 137 2.08 -5.70 -11.19
C ALA A 137 2.86 -6.64 -12.14
N VAL A 138 2.83 -6.36 -13.45
CA VAL A 138 3.61 -7.13 -14.44
C VAL A 138 5.11 -7.05 -14.15
N LEU A 139 5.65 -5.88 -13.82
CA LEU A 139 7.06 -5.69 -13.52
C LEU A 139 7.46 -6.36 -12.20
N ASN A 140 6.62 -6.26 -11.15
CA ASN A 140 6.84 -6.95 -9.89
C ASN A 140 7.03 -8.46 -10.13
N TYR A 141 6.12 -9.11 -10.85
CA TYR A 141 6.23 -10.53 -11.15
C TYR A 141 7.37 -10.86 -12.12
N PHE A 142 7.67 -9.98 -13.07
CA PHE A 142 8.79 -10.21 -13.98
C PHE A 142 10.12 -10.25 -13.24
N VAL A 143 10.35 -9.30 -12.32
CA VAL A 143 11.56 -9.25 -11.51
C VAL A 143 11.58 -10.38 -10.48
N ALA A 144 10.45 -10.63 -9.79
CA ALA A 144 10.34 -11.70 -8.82
C ALA A 144 10.66 -13.07 -9.43
N ASN A 145 10.06 -13.39 -10.58
CA ASN A 145 10.30 -14.66 -11.27
C ASN A 145 11.75 -14.82 -11.78
N ALA A 146 12.40 -13.71 -12.14
CA ALA A 146 13.80 -13.75 -12.61
C ALA A 146 14.78 -14.01 -11.46
N ASN A 147 14.37 -13.78 -10.21
CA ASN A 147 15.21 -13.85 -9.01
C ASN A 147 14.69 -14.84 -7.96
N ASP A 148 13.78 -15.74 -8.33
CA ASP A 148 13.17 -16.74 -7.45
C ASP A 148 12.60 -16.11 -6.16
N ARG A 149 11.87 -14.99 -6.28
CA ARG A 149 11.29 -14.22 -5.18
C ARG A 149 9.75 -14.25 -5.22
N VAL A 150 9.13 -14.07 -4.07
CA VAL A 150 7.68 -13.82 -3.96
C VAL A 150 7.39 -12.32 -4.10
N VAL A 151 6.17 -11.96 -4.51
CA VAL A 151 5.71 -10.57 -4.58
C VAL A 151 4.91 -10.23 -3.34
N LEU A 152 5.40 -9.30 -2.52
CA LEU A 152 4.66 -8.76 -1.39
C LEU A 152 3.75 -7.62 -1.85
N GLY A 153 2.49 -7.69 -1.43
CA GLY A 153 1.52 -6.62 -1.59
C GLY A 153 1.52 -5.65 -0.42
N THR A 154 0.94 -4.50 -0.66
CA THR A 154 0.84 -3.40 0.30
C THR A 154 -0.60 -3.04 0.66
N GLY A 155 -1.57 -3.84 0.18
CA GLY A 155 -2.99 -3.63 0.43
C GLY A 155 -3.33 -3.85 1.91
N ASN A 156 -4.08 -2.93 2.49
CA ASN A 156 -4.57 -2.99 3.86
C ASN A 156 -6.04 -3.45 3.93
N ARG A 157 -6.56 -3.66 5.15
CA ARG A 157 -7.92 -4.15 5.35
C ARG A 157 -8.99 -3.15 4.90
N ALA A 158 -8.78 -1.85 5.12
CA ALA A 158 -9.76 -0.84 4.72
C ALA A 158 -9.93 -0.82 3.19
N GLU A 159 -8.84 -0.86 2.43
CA GLU A 159 -8.85 -0.96 0.98
C GLU A 159 -9.53 -2.24 0.48
N ALA A 160 -9.18 -3.38 1.07
CA ALA A 160 -9.77 -4.67 0.70
C ALA A 160 -11.28 -4.72 0.94
N MET A 161 -11.77 -4.19 2.08
CA MET A 161 -13.19 -4.21 2.45
C MET A 161 -14.03 -3.17 1.69
N THR A 162 -13.43 -2.04 1.29
CA THR A 162 -14.12 -1.02 0.47
C THR A 162 -14.05 -1.32 -1.02
N GLY A 163 -13.16 -2.22 -1.44
CA GLY A 163 -12.88 -2.46 -2.86
C GLY A 163 -12.04 -1.36 -3.49
N TYR A 164 -11.35 -0.57 -2.68
CA TYR A 164 -10.50 0.54 -3.13
C TYR A 164 -9.14 0.02 -3.59
N PHE A 165 -9.13 -0.66 -4.72
CA PHE A 165 -7.94 -1.22 -5.37
C PHE A 165 -8.19 -1.48 -6.86
N THR A 166 -7.13 -1.59 -7.64
CA THR A 166 -7.19 -2.03 -9.02
C THR A 166 -7.19 -3.55 -9.11
N LYS A 167 -8.30 -4.12 -9.57
CA LYS A 167 -8.42 -5.57 -9.81
C LYS A 167 -7.32 -6.06 -10.76
N TYR A 168 -6.56 -7.07 -10.33
CA TYR A 168 -5.39 -7.60 -11.05
C TYR A 168 -4.28 -6.56 -11.28
N GLY A 169 -4.22 -5.56 -10.42
CA GLY A 169 -3.15 -4.58 -10.33
C GLY A 169 -2.42 -4.71 -9.00
N ASP A 170 -2.61 -3.77 -8.09
CA ASP A 170 -2.03 -3.77 -6.75
C ASP A 170 -2.45 -4.94 -5.85
N GLN A 171 -3.58 -5.61 -6.19
CA GLN A 171 -4.00 -6.87 -5.53
C GLN A 171 -3.48 -8.13 -6.26
N ALA A 172 -2.72 -8.00 -7.35
CA ALA A 172 -2.04 -9.13 -7.98
C ALA A 172 -0.69 -9.36 -7.30
N VAL A 173 -0.70 -10.06 -6.18
CA VAL A 173 0.45 -10.31 -5.31
C VAL A 173 0.35 -11.72 -4.70
N ASP A 174 1.44 -12.24 -4.16
CA ASP A 174 1.43 -13.56 -3.54
C ASP A 174 0.84 -13.51 -2.13
N CYS A 175 1.09 -12.42 -1.40
CA CYS A 175 0.45 -12.14 -0.12
C CYS A 175 0.38 -10.65 0.20
N ASN A 176 -0.50 -10.26 1.13
CA ASN A 176 -0.60 -8.91 1.67
C ASN A 176 -0.30 -8.97 3.18
N PRO A 177 0.93 -8.73 3.63
CA PRO A 177 1.30 -8.82 5.05
C PRO A 177 0.41 -7.96 5.95
N ILE A 178 0.13 -6.72 5.54
CA ILE A 178 -0.72 -5.79 6.28
C ILE A 178 -2.22 -5.87 5.93
N GLY A 179 -2.63 -6.89 5.16
CA GLY A 179 -4.01 -7.07 4.68
C GLY A 179 -5.07 -7.29 5.77
N GLY A 180 -4.64 -7.61 6.99
CA GLY A 180 -5.50 -7.72 8.16
C GLY A 180 -5.65 -6.43 8.97
N LEU A 181 -4.88 -5.37 8.67
CA LEU A 181 -4.80 -4.15 9.45
C LEU A 181 -5.66 -3.02 8.87
N TYR A 182 -6.39 -2.33 9.73
CA TYR A 182 -7.03 -1.05 9.40
C TYR A 182 -5.99 0.07 9.25
N LYS A 183 -6.34 1.17 8.59
CA LYS A 183 -5.39 2.27 8.33
C LYS A 183 -4.82 2.89 9.60
N GLN A 184 -5.64 3.04 10.66
CA GLN A 184 -5.16 3.48 11.99
C GLN A 184 -4.08 2.54 12.54
N GLN A 185 -4.26 1.24 12.38
CA GLN A 185 -3.32 0.21 12.84
C GLN A 185 -2.03 0.20 12.02
N VAL A 186 -2.13 0.42 10.69
CA VAL A 186 -0.94 0.58 9.82
C VAL A 186 -0.12 1.78 10.27
N ARG A 187 -0.75 2.94 10.53
CA ARG A 187 -0.05 4.14 11.03
C ARG A 187 0.65 3.87 12.37
N GLN A 188 -0.02 3.18 13.28
CA GLN A 188 0.55 2.83 14.59
C GLN A 188 1.73 1.86 14.46
N LEU A 189 1.62 0.85 13.59
CA LEU A 189 2.68 -0.11 13.33
C LEU A 189 3.89 0.59 12.67
N ALA A 190 3.67 1.45 11.68
CA ALA A 190 4.71 2.24 11.05
C ALA A 190 5.52 3.06 12.07
N ASP A 191 4.83 3.76 12.96
CA ASP A 191 5.47 4.54 14.03
C ASP A 191 6.32 3.65 14.96
N SER A 192 5.82 2.46 15.32
CA SER A 192 6.54 1.51 16.17
C SER A 192 7.77 0.88 15.50
N LEU A 193 7.73 0.70 14.20
CA LEU A 193 8.84 0.20 13.38
C LEU A 193 9.92 1.27 13.11
N GLY A 194 9.66 2.53 13.48
CA GLY A 194 10.58 3.64 13.28
C GLY A 194 10.52 4.25 11.88
N VAL A 195 9.42 4.06 11.16
CA VAL A 195 9.17 4.78 9.90
C VAL A 195 9.23 6.29 10.15
N PRO A 196 9.90 7.08 9.28
CA PRO A 196 9.96 8.53 9.42
C PRO A 196 8.59 9.19 9.62
N ALA A 197 8.50 10.09 10.61
CA ALA A 197 7.23 10.68 11.02
C ALA A 197 6.54 11.50 9.91
N ASP A 198 7.29 12.05 8.97
CA ASP A 198 6.78 12.75 7.80
C ASP A 198 6.06 11.78 6.85
N LEU A 199 6.56 10.55 6.67
CA LEU A 199 5.90 9.51 5.89
C LEU A 199 4.64 8.98 6.58
N VAL A 200 4.68 8.82 7.91
CA VAL A 200 3.49 8.40 8.68
C VAL A 200 2.37 9.44 8.59
N ALA A 201 2.72 10.72 8.49
CA ALA A 201 1.77 11.84 8.44
C ALA A 201 1.27 12.17 7.01
N GLN A 202 1.78 11.50 5.97
CA GLN A 202 1.36 11.76 4.60
C GLN A 202 -0.13 11.48 4.39
N THR A 203 -0.74 12.30 3.53
CA THR A 203 -2.12 12.07 3.08
C THR A 203 -2.15 10.86 2.13
N PRO A 204 -3.00 9.84 2.40
CA PRO A 204 -3.09 8.68 1.53
C PRO A 204 -3.56 9.03 0.12
N THR A 205 -2.90 8.44 -0.88
CA THR A 205 -3.26 8.61 -2.29
C THR A 205 -2.92 7.35 -3.08
N ALA A 206 -3.80 6.96 -4.00
CA ALA A 206 -3.52 5.90 -4.96
C ALA A 206 -2.55 6.33 -6.07
N GLY A 207 -2.28 7.64 -6.22
CA GLY A 207 -1.31 8.18 -7.18
C GLY A 207 -1.59 7.85 -8.65
N MET A 208 -2.88 7.72 -9.01
CA MET A 208 -3.30 7.39 -10.39
C MET A 208 -3.40 8.62 -11.29
N TRP A 209 -3.54 9.80 -10.68
CA TRP A 209 -3.54 11.12 -11.36
C TRP A 209 -3.15 12.23 -10.39
N ASP A 210 -2.75 13.35 -10.95
CA ASP A 210 -2.33 14.53 -10.19
C ASP A 210 -3.42 15.04 -9.23
N GLY A 211 -3.03 15.31 -7.99
CA GLY A 211 -3.91 15.84 -6.95
C GLY A 211 -4.95 14.86 -6.39
N GLN A 212 -4.86 13.56 -6.70
CA GLN A 212 -5.75 12.53 -6.13
C GLN A 212 -5.48 12.38 -4.62
N THR A 213 -6.56 12.25 -3.83
CA THR A 213 -6.50 11.77 -2.45
C THR A 213 -7.57 10.71 -2.23
N ASP A 214 -7.25 9.70 -1.43
CA ASP A 214 -8.19 8.60 -1.15
C ASP A 214 -9.45 9.12 -0.44
N GLU A 215 -9.28 10.04 0.51
CA GLU A 215 -10.38 10.60 1.31
C GLU A 215 -11.36 11.44 0.47
N GLU A 216 -10.88 12.14 -0.58
CA GLU A 216 -11.77 12.83 -1.52
C GLU A 216 -12.61 11.85 -2.36
N GLU A 217 -12.03 10.71 -2.77
CA GLU A 217 -12.74 9.69 -3.53
C GLU A 217 -13.70 8.88 -2.68
N LEU A 218 -13.33 8.54 -1.44
CA LEU A 218 -14.18 7.84 -0.48
C LEU A 218 -15.27 8.76 0.08
N GLY A 219 -15.02 10.08 0.10
CA GLY A 219 -15.93 11.09 0.66
C GLY A 219 -15.94 11.16 2.18
N ILE A 220 -15.07 10.41 2.86
CA ILE A 220 -14.88 10.37 4.32
C ILE A 220 -13.42 10.04 4.65
N ASP A 221 -12.96 10.45 5.84
CA ASP A 221 -11.61 10.13 6.31
C ASP A 221 -11.45 8.66 6.71
N TYR A 222 -10.20 8.18 6.74
CA TYR A 222 -9.90 6.79 7.07
C TYR A 222 -10.28 6.40 8.50
N ASP A 223 -10.25 7.31 9.46
CA ASP A 223 -10.67 7.01 10.84
C ASP A 223 -12.16 6.67 10.90
N THR A 224 -12.96 7.36 10.09
CA THR A 224 -14.40 7.08 9.91
C THR A 224 -14.62 5.79 9.11
N VAL A 225 -13.86 5.56 8.02
CA VAL A 225 -13.91 4.31 7.24
C VAL A 225 -13.64 3.11 8.15
N ASP A 226 -12.52 3.14 8.86
CA ASP A 226 -12.07 2.07 9.75
C ASP A 226 -13.12 1.76 10.84
N ALA A 227 -13.69 2.80 11.45
CA ALA A 227 -14.73 2.65 12.47
C ALA A 227 -16.02 2.00 11.92
N ILE A 228 -16.44 2.38 10.71
CA ILE A 228 -17.61 1.78 10.05
C ILE A 228 -17.33 0.30 9.75
N LEU A 229 -16.17 0.00 9.17
CA LEU A 229 -15.80 -1.37 8.77
C LEU A 229 -15.64 -2.30 9.98
N ALA A 230 -15.16 -1.79 11.12
CA ALA A 230 -15.02 -2.57 12.34
C ALA A 230 -16.35 -2.90 13.02
N LEU A 231 -17.40 -2.16 12.74
CA LEU A 231 -18.75 -2.37 13.29
C LEU A 231 -19.64 -3.24 12.40
N HIS A 232 -19.19 -3.56 11.18
CA HIS A 232 -19.96 -4.31 10.20
C HIS A 232 -19.57 -5.79 10.19
#